data_f445b1d4448ff6145a0ac9adac5ed067
#
_entry.id   f445b1d4448ff6145a0ac9adac5ed067
#
_cell.length_a   1.000
_cell.length_b   1.000
_cell.length_c   1.000
_cell.angle_alpha   90.00
_cell.angle_beta   90.00
_cell.angle_gamma   90.00
#
_symmetry.space_group_name_H-M   'P 1'
#
loop_
_entity.id
_entity.type
_entity.pdbx_description
1 polymer ?
#
loop_
_entity_poly.entity_id
_entity_poly.type
_entity_poly.pdbx_seq_one_letter_code
_entity_poly.pdbx_strand_id
1 'polypeptide(L)'
;MIYLAVPFPVSSSSPPQHPNSFDRWCGAMEHGSYTDQSKSTFSLVDEDHTFANAVRFTLNQDPRVSFCGYSIPHPSDNRVNIRVQTTGDPSREVLKDACQDLMLMCQHVRSTFDKAVSDFKISKARKNNEDMDVE
;
A
#
# COMPACT_ATOMS: atom_id res chain seq x y z
N MET A 1 -2.83 13.67 23.12
CA MET A 1 -1.94 13.46 21.97
C MET A 1 -2.73 13.95 20.75
N ILE A 2 -2.42 15.14 20.23
CA ILE A 2 -3.21 15.84 19.21
C ILE A 2 -2.69 15.41 17.84
N TYR A 3 -3.51 14.69 17.07
CA TYR A 3 -3.24 14.42 15.65
C TYR A 3 -3.48 15.71 14.86
N LEU A 4 -2.40 16.34 14.44
CA LEU A 4 -2.45 17.42 13.46
C LEU A 4 -2.77 16.82 12.08
N ALA A 5 -4.01 16.99 11.64
CA ALA A 5 -4.40 16.74 10.27
C ALA A 5 -3.73 17.79 9.36
N VAL A 6 -2.79 17.33 8.54
CA VAL A 6 -2.20 18.15 7.47
C VAL A 6 -3.13 18.06 6.26
N PRO A 7 -3.72 19.16 5.78
CA PRO A 7 -4.53 19.11 4.56
C PRO A 7 -3.62 18.97 3.33
N PHE A 8 -3.78 17.90 2.59
CA PHE A 8 -3.14 17.72 1.28
C PHE A 8 -3.88 18.57 0.23
N PRO A 9 -3.17 19.30 -0.65
CA PRO A 9 -3.80 19.97 -1.78
C PRO A 9 -4.27 18.92 -2.80
N VAL A 10 -5.58 18.82 -2.96
CA VAL A 10 -6.21 18.05 -4.03
C VAL A 10 -6.05 18.82 -5.33
N SER A 11 -5.04 18.51 -6.12
CA SER A 11 -4.99 18.96 -7.51
C SER A 11 -5.88 18.04 -8.33
N SER A 12 -6.95 18.60 -8.88
CA SER A 12 -7.89 17.95 -9.78
C SER A 12 -7.23 17.70 -11.15
N SER A 13 -6.55 16.57 -11.29
CA SER A 13 -6.24 15.98 -12.58
C SER A 13 -6.92 14.62 -12.63
N SER A 14 -7.91 14.50 -13.53
CA SER A 14 -8.64 13.26 -13.79
C SER A 14 -7.65 12.11 -13.99
N PRO A 15 -7.84 10.94 -13.35
CA PRO A 15 -6.99 9.78 -13.63
C PRO A 15 -7.20 9.33 -15.08
N PRO A 16 -6.15 8.86 -15.77
CA PRO A 16 -6.29 8.32 -17.10
C PRO A 16 -7.24 7.13 -17.08
N GLN A 17 -8.30 7.20 -17.89
CA GLN A 17 -9.27 6.12 -18.07
C GLN A 17 -8.64 5.03 -18.94
N HIS A 18 -7.77 4.20 -18.33
CA HIS A 18 -7.42 2.91 -18.92
C HIS A 18 -8.29 1.83 -18.27
N PRO A 19 -8.92 0.95 -19.06
CA PRO A 19 -9.68 -0.16 -18.52
C PRO A 19 -8.76 -1.04 -17.68
N ASN A 20 -9.01 -1.05 -16.37
CA ASN A 20 -8.63 -2.05 -15.39
C ASN A 20 -7.18 -2.55 -15.42
N SER A 21 -6.22 -1.68 -15.11
CA SER A 21 -4.86 -2.13 -14.77
C SER A 21 -4.87 -3.07 -13.54
N PHE A 22 -5.83 -2.92 -12.65
CA PHE A 22 -6.06 -3.77 -11.48
C PHE A 22 -6.48 -5.20 -11.88
N ASP A 23 -7.36 -5.37 -12.88
CA ASP A 23 -7.77 -6.68 -13.38
C ASP A 23 -6.64 -7.43 -14.12
N ARG A 24 -5.65 -6.69 -14.64
CA ARG A 24 -4.46 -7.27 -15.28
C ARG A 24 -3.37 -7.60 -14.27
N TRP A 25 -3.33 -6.88 -13.15
CA TRP A 25 -2.37 -7.10 -12.06
C TRP A 25 -2.83 -8.18 -11.10
N CYS A 26 -4.15 -8.31 -10.95
CA CYS A 26 -4.77 -9.42 -10.25
C CYS A 26 -5.17 -10.49 -11.28
N GLY A 27 -4.32 -11.50 -11.48
CA GLY A 27 -4.80 -12.84 -11.77
C GLY A 27 -5.61 -13.37 -10.57
N ALA A 28 -6.31 -12.44 -9.90
CA ALA A 28 -7.04 -12.67 -8.67
C ALA A 28 -8.33 -13.39 -9.00
N MET A 29 -8.41 -14.64 -8.61
CA MET A 29 -9.68 -15.32 -8.53
C MET A 29 -10.39 -14.85 -7.25
N GLU A 30 -11.51 -14.16 -7.40
CA GLU A 30 -12.37 -13.76 -6.28
C GLU A 30 -13.29 -14.93 -5.93
N HIS A 31 -13.24 -15.37 -4.67
CA HIS A 31 -14.14 -16.34 -4.09
C HIS A 31 -15.06 -15.62 -3.09
N GLY A 32 -16.26 -15.30 -3.50
CA GLY A 32 -17.29 -14.63 -2.68
C GLY A 32 -18.68 -15.04 -3.09
N SER A 33 -19.68 -14.58 -2.36
CA SER A 33 -21.08 -14.75 -2.73
C SER A 33 -21.51 -13.62 -3.66
N TYR A 34 -22.26 -13.94 -4.69
CA TYR A 34 -22.87 -12.93 -5.58
C TYR A 34 -23.90 -12.04 -4.85
N THR A 35 -24.43 -12.52 -3.73
CA THR A 35 -25.46 -11.83 -2.95
C THR A 35 -24.87 -10.99 -1.81
N ASP A 36 -23.67 -11.33 -1.30
CA ASP A 36 -23.01 -10.61 -0.21
C ASP A 36 -21.59 -10.24 -0.64
N GLN A 37 -21.44 -9.02 -1.17
CA GLN A 37 -20.16 -8.49 -1.63
C GLN A 37 -19.26 -7.98 -0.50
N SER A 38 -19.76 -7.98 0.74
CA SER A 38 -19.02 -7.54 1.91
C SER A 38 -17.96 -8.56 2.38
N LYS A 39 -17.97 -9.78 1.85
CA LYS A 39 -17.09 -10.88 2.28
C LYS A 39 -16.54 -11.63 1.08
N SER A 40 -15.25 -11.44 0.78
CA SER A 40 -14.60 -12.14 -0.31
C SER A 40 -13.21 -12.63 0.09
N THR A 41 -12.74 -13.65 -0.63
CA THR A 41 -11.36 -14.13 -0.57
C THR A 41 -10.73 -13.93 -1.95
N PHE A 42 -9.62 -13.20 -1.98
CA PHE A 42 -8.87 -12.90 -3.19
C PHE A 42 -7.63 -13.78 -3.25
N SER A 43 -7.51 -14.57 -4.31
CA SER A 43 -6.33 -15.38 -4.60
C SER A 43 -5.39 -14.61 -5.53
N LEU A 44 -4.20 -14.28 -5.07
CA LEU A 44 -3.16 -13.59 -5.82
C LEU A 44 -2.07 -14.58 -6.19
N VAL A 45 -1.71 -14.61 -7.47
CA VAL A 45 -0.65 -15.45 -8.00
C VAL A 45 0.66 -14.68 -8.04
N ASP A 46 1.79 -15.37 -7.84
CA ASP A 46 3.13 -14.80 -7.82
C ASP A 46 3.38 -13.78 -6.70
N GLU A 47 2.63 -13.89 -5.59
CA GLU A 47 2.79 -13.05 -4.41
C GLU A 47 3.16 -13.88 -3.18
N ASP A 48 3.80 -13.21 -2.21
CA ASP A 48 4.30 -13.83 -0.98
C ASP A 48 3.86 -13.11 0.29
N HIS A 49 4.44 -13.50 1.42
CA HIS A 49 4.21 -12.89 2.72
C HIS A 49 4.49 -11.37 2.76
N THR A 50 5.44 -10.88 1.95
CA THR A 50 5.85 -9.47 1.96
C THR A 50 4.69 -8.58 1.52
N PHE A 51 4.11 -8.89 0.36
CA PHE A 51 2.96 -8.14 -0.15
C PHE A 51 1.71 -8.35 0.72
N ALA A 52 1.38 -9.61 1.01
CA ALA A 52 0.17 -9.94 1.76
C ALA A 52 0.14 -9.31 3.16
N ASN A 53 1.26 -9.30 3.86
CA ASN A 53 1.34 -8.70 5.18
C ASN A 53 1.23 -7.17 5.15
N ALA A 54 1.82 -6.52 4.12
CA ALA A 54 1.72 -5.08 3.94
C ALA A 54 0.27 -4.65 3.64
N VAL A 55 -0.41 -5.35 2.71
CA VAL A 55 -1.82 -5.11 2.40
C VAL A 55 -2.71 -5.37 3.61
N ARG A 56 -2.48 -6.46 4.35
CA ARG A 56 -3.21 -6.74 5.59
C ARG A 56 -3.05 -5.62 6.61
N PHE A 57 -1.84 -5.07 6.75
CA PHE A 57 -1.60 -3.95 7.65
C PHE A 57 -2.44 -2.74 7.25
N THR A 58 -2.47 -2.37 5.96
CA THR A 58 -3.25 -1.24 5.45
C THR A 58 -4.76 -1.48 5.63
N LEU A 59 -5.25 -2.69 5.30
CA LEU A 59 -6.65 -3.05 5.48
C LEU A 59 -7.11 -2.97 6.94
N ASN A 60 -6.25 -3.32 7.90
CA ASN A 60 -6.58 -3.23 9.32
C ASN A 60 -6.63 -1.79 9.86
N GLN A 61 -6.15 -0.81 9.10
CA GLN A 61 -6.30 0.61 9.43
C GLN A 61 -7.62 1.20 8.93
N ASP A 62 -8.27 0.54 7.97
CA ASP A 62 -9.52 1.02 7.37
C ASP A 62 -10.71 0.70 8.31
N PRO A 63 -11.47 1.71 8.77
CA PRO A 63 -12.62 1.50 9.66
C PRO A 63 -13.76 0.70 9.01
N ARG A 64 -13.79 0.57 7.68
CA ARG A 64 -14.76 -0.25 6.95
C ARG A 64 -14.47 -1.74 7.05
N VAL A 65 -13.26 -2.13 7.46
CA VAL A 65 -12.84 -3.53 7.55
C VAL A 65 -13.17 -4.08 8.92
N SER A 66 -14.02 -5.12 8.95
CA SER A 66 -14.34 -5.86 10.17
C SER A 66 -13.40 -7.02 10.43
N PHE A 67 -12.84 -7.60 9.36
CA PHE A 67 -11.85 -8.67 9.44
C PHE A 67 -10.97 -8.71 8.20
N CYS A 68 -9.66 -8.87 8.39
CA CYS A 68 -8.71 -9.16 7.33
C CYS A 68 -7.69 -10.20 7.79
N GLY A 69 -7.46 -11.21 6.94
CA GLY A 69 -6.43 -12.21 7.14
C GLY A 69 -5.90 -12.73 5.81
N TYR A 70 -4.69 -13.31 5.82
CA TYR A 70 -4.16 -13.98 4.64
C TYR A 70 -3.58 -15.36 4.97
N SER A 71 -3.48 -16.20 3.98
CA SER A 71 -2.85 -17.51 4.06
C SER A 71 -2.12 -17.86 2.78
N ILE A 72 -1.05 -18.64 2.90
CA ILE A 72 -0.37 -19.26 1.77
C ILE A 72 -0.73 -20.75 1.80
N PRO A 73 -1.46 -21.26 0.79
CA PRO A 73 -1.97 -22.64 0.81
C PRO A 73 -0.88 -23.70 0.88
N HIS A 74 0.24 -23.48 0.18
CA HIS A 74 1.38 -24.38 0.17
C HIS A 74 2.68 -23.61 -0.01
N PRO A 75 3.77 -23.98 0.70
CA PRO A 75 5.06 -23.28 0.63
C PRO A 75 5.72 -23.26 -0.77
N SER A 76 5.38 -24.22 -1.62
CA SER A 76 5.90 -24.31 -3.00
C SER A 76 5.00 -23.62 -4.03
N ASP A 77 3.86 -23.10 -3.61
CA ASP A 77 2.92 -22.41 -4.49
C ASP A 77 3.02 -20.90 -4.21
N ASN A 78 3.49 -20.14 -5.20
CA ASN A 78 3.56 -18.68 -5.12
C ASN A 78 2.16 -18.10 -5.23
N ARG A 79 1.33 -18.41 -4.24
CA ARG A 79 -0.05 -17.95 -4.18
C ARG A 79 -0.41 -17.52 -2.77
N VAL A 80 -1.08 -16.37 -2.67
CA VAL A 80 -1.59 -15.84 -1.42
C VAL A 80 -3.11 -15.69 -1.50
N ASN A 81 -3.81 -16.13 -0.48
CA ASN A 81 -5.23 -15.91 -0.33
C ASN A 81 -5.46 -14.84 0.73
N ILE A 82 -6.04 -13.70 0.35
CA ILE A 82 -6.40 -12.60 1.26
C ILE A 82 -7.91 -12.64 1.47
N ARG A 83 -8.35 -12.82 2.71
CA ARG A 83 -9.75 -12.74 3.09
C ARG A 83 -10.06 -11.37 3.65
N VAL A 84 -11.07 -10.70 3.07
CA VAL A 84 -11.55 -9.39 3.52
C VAL A 84 -13.03 -9.50 3.88
N GLN A 85 -13.40 -8.93 5.02
CA GLN A 85 -14.78 -8.75 5.44
C GLN A 85 -14.95 -7.28 5.85
N THR A 86 -16.02 -6.67 5.36
CA THR A 86 -16.34 -5.27 5.58
C THR A 86 -17.65 -5.11 6.34
N THR A 87 -17.93 -3.91 6.79
CA THR A 87 -19.16 -3.57 7.52
C THR A 87 -20.36 -3.29 6.61
N GLY A 88 -20.19 -3.35 5.26
CA GLY A 88 -21.27 -3.14 4.29
C GLY A 88 -20.76 -2.78 2.89
N ASP A 89 -19.59 -2.17 2.80
CA ASP A 89 -18.99 -1.81 1.52
C ASP A 89 -18.50 -3.06 0.74
N PRO A 90 -18.45 -3.01 -0.60
CA PRO A 90 -17.91 -4.11 -1.38
C PRO A 90 -16.42 -4.35 -1.02
N SER A 91 -16.10 -5.57 -0.59
CA SER A 91 -14.73 -5.95 -0.17
C SER A 91 -13.68 -5.74 -1.26
N ARG A 92 -14.08 -5.83 -2.53
CA ARG A 92 -13.22 -5.57 -3.69
C ARG A 92 -12.77 -4.10 -3.77
N GLU A 93 -13.69 -3.16 -3.56
CA GLU A 93 -13.37 -1.73 -3.57
C GLU A 93 -12.47 -1.37 -2.38
N VAL A 94 -12.77 -1.90 -1.20
CA VAL A 94 -11.95 -1.69 0.00
C VAL A 94 -10.54 -2.26 -0.17
N LEU A 95 -10.39 -3.43 -0.79
CA LEU A 95 -9.06 -3.98 -1.12
C LEU A 95 -8.30 -3.09 -2.10
N LYS A 96 -8.98 -2.55 -3.11
CA LYS A 96 -8.38 -1.64 -4.09
C LYS A 96 -7.89 -0.34 -3.45
N ASP A 97 -8.72 0.24 -2.58
CA ASP A 97 -8.34 1.44 -1.81
C ASP A 97 -7.10 1.16 -0.94
N ALA A 98 -7.08 0.02 -0.24
CA ALA A 98 -5.95 -0.38 0.59
C ALA A 98 -4.64 -0.55 -0.21
N CYS A 99 -4.71 -1.06 -1.44
CA CYS A 99 -3.55 -1.14 -2.33
C CYS A 99 -3.07 0.24 -2.78
N GLN A 100 -3.99 1.19 -3.02
CA GLN A 100 -3.63 2.58 -3.33
C GLN A 100 -2.98 3.27 -2.14
N ASP A 101 -3.51 3.10 -0.95
CA ASP A 101 -2.94 3.64 0.28
C ASP A 101 -1.55 3.08 0.55
N LEU A 102 -1.35 1.78 0.37
CA LEU A 102 -0.02 1.15 0.47
C LEU A 102 0.98 1.77 -0.52
N MET A 103 0.55 2.02 -1.75
CA MET A 103 1.38 2.68 -2.76
C MET A 103 1.80 4.09 -2.33
N LEU A 104 0.87 4.88 -1.79
CA LEU A 104 1.15 6.22 -1.26
C LEU A 104 2.11 6.18 -0.07
N MET A 105 1.94 5.22 0.84
CA MET A 105 2.87 5.00 1.96
C MET A 105 4.28 4.69 1.47
N CYS A 106 4.44 3.81 0.49
CA CYS A 106 5.73 3.48 -0.10
C CYS A 106 6.39 4.69 -0.77
N GLN A 107 5.61 5.50 -1.50
CA GLN A 107 6.09 6.74 -2.13
C GLN A 107 6.55 7.76 -1.07
N HIS A 108 5.81 7.89 0.03
CA HIS A 108 6.18 8.78 1.13
C HIS A 108 7.50 8.36 1.79
N VAL A 109 7.65 7.08 2.11
CA VAL A 109 8.89 6.53 2.68
C VAL A 109 10.07 6.80 1.76
N ARG A 110 9.93 6.51 0.46
CA ARG A 110 10.97 6.74 -0.53
C ARG A 110 11.38 8.20 -0.61
N SER A 111 10.41 9.12 -0.75
CA SER A 111 10.71 10.56 -0.85
C SER A 111 11.36 11.12 0.41
N THR A 112 10.94 10.65 1.59
CA THR A 112 11.54 11.05 2.87
C THR A 112 12.98 10.56 2.98
N PHE A 113 13.25 9.34 2.56
CA PHE A 113 14.61 8.79 2.54
C PHE A 113 15.52 9.55 1.57
N ASP A 114 15.06 9.78 0.33
CA ASP A 114 15.82 10.50 -0.70
C ASP A 114 16.18 11.92 -0.21
N LYS A 115 15.24 12.60 0.46
CA LYS A 115 15.48 13.91 1.06
C LYS A 115 16.54 13.83 2.16
N ALA A 116 16.43 12.89 3.09
CA ALA A 116 17.40 12.72 4.17
C ALA A 116 18.82 12.43 3.64
N VAL A 117 18.92 11.60 2.60
CA VAL A 117 20.22 11.32 1.94
C VAL A 117 20.80 12.58 1.28
N SER A 118 19.99 13.39 0.63
CA SER A 118 20.41 14.65 0.01
C SER A 118 20.92 15.65 1.07
N ASP A 119 20.19 15.82 2.15
CA ASP A 119 20.54 16.71 3.25
C ASP A 119 21.84 16.27 3.93
N PHE A 120 22.03 14.96 4.11
CA PHE A 120 23.27 14.40 4.64
C PHE A 120 24.46 14.67 3.72
N LYS A 121 24.31 14.48 2.39
CA LYS A 121 25.39 14.76 1.43
C LYS A 121 25.81 16.22 1.44
N ILE A 122 24.84 17.15 1.53
CA ILE A 122 25.10 18.59 1.61
C ILE A 122 25.84 18.94 2.90
N SER A 123 25.39 18.40 4.04
CA SER A 123 26.04 18.67 5.33
C SER A 123 27.48 18.12 5.39
N LYS A 124 27.71 16.96 4.81
CA LYS A 124 29.07 16.38 4.71
C LYS A 124 29.99 17.21 3.81
N ALA A 125 29.47 17.70 2.67
CA ALA A 125 30.25 18.55 1.77
C ALA A 125 30.67 19.87 2.43
N ARG A 126 29.76 20.49 3.24
CA ARG A 126 30.10 21.70 4.01
C ARG A 126 31.19 21.48 5.02
N LYS A 127 31.14 20.40 5.80
CA LYS A 127 32.19 20.06 6.78
C LYS A 127 33.55 19.86 6.12
N ASN A 128 33.59 19.14 4.99
CA ASN A 128 34.85 18.93 4.27
C ASN A 128 35.47 20.24 3.74
N ASN A 129 34.67 21.25 3.39
CA ASN A 129 35.17 22.55 2.96
C ASN A 129 35.67 23.40 4.14
N GLU A 130 35.00 23.36 5.30
CA GLU A 130 35.43 24.05 6.52
C GLU A 130 36.77 23.51 7.05
N ASP A 131 36.99 22.20 6.93
CA ASP A 131 38.29 21.57 7.37
C ASP A 131 39.45 21.89 6.42
N MET A 132 39.20 22.33 5.16
CA MET A 132 40.26 22.72 4.21
C MET A 132 40.64 24.18 4.29
N ASP A 133 39.80 25.05 4.87
CA ASP A 133 40.11 26.48 5.02
C ASP A 133 40.89 26.82 6.32
N VAL A 134 41.36 25.83 7.08
CA VAL A 134 42.05 25.98 8.37
C VAL A 134 43.59 25.71 8.26
N GLU A 135 44.12 25.46 7.08
CA GLU A 135 45.57 25.42 6.83
C GLU A 135 45.98 26.73 6.14
#